data_2507da7632f4efce7383d5bdc206ee0d
#
_entry.id   2507da7632f4efce7383d5bdc206ee0d
#
_cell.length_a   1.000
_cell.length_b   1.000
_cell.length_c   1.000
_cell.angle_alpha   90.00
_cell.angle_beta   90.00
_cell.angle_gamma   90.00
#
_symmetry.space_group_name_H-M   'P 1'
#
loop_
_entity.id
_entity.type
_entity.pdbx_description
1 polymer ?
#
loop_
_entity_poly.entity_id
_entity_poly.type
_entity_poly.pdbx_seq_one_letter_code
_entity_poly.pdbx_strand_id
1 'polypeptide(L)'
;MALNKEMPLDFWYNRIVKKYHTKQKSEAPHMTNSTTDTYEIKRKIISFCNKLTKDAGQVQTKFVQDMVYGLVKSKSVLLSNISDALIEPIKKINTIERLSNNLMNDLSPTIKANYNNQANKALGESPVILVDDSDVIKPHGLHFESLGMVRDGSSIKKDYEKGYMVTEMVAVTQDKKQPISLFSHIHSSTDMQYRSTNTVTYQGLDEVIATLGRKATFVFDRGYDMNELFKYMYMKDQDFVIRLTERRKLFYKGRWHKSTTLRDSRKGKIKTTVLFQGQEKECYISHLNVQITAAKKNMRLLLVYGLGNQPMMLATNKQILSKADAKDILRFYLSRWRIEEYFRFKKQEYDFENFRVRDLKAINNLNQLLTYALGFIGLLADKVNENRLSNKMIRNSNSIRGKVLFYCYQIAKGISMTLAYAKTGIEEWKNIRRTERNRQLEFNFIC
;
A
#
# COMPACT_ATOMS: atom_id res chain seq x y z
N MET A 1 21.23 -14.39 -33.03
CA MET A 1 20.74 -14.74 -31.66
C MET A 1 20.73 -13.47 -30.83
N ALA A 2 19.62 -12.76 -30.78
CA ALA A 2 19.49 -11.52 -30.04
C ALA A 2 18.67 -11.81 -28.75
N LEU A 3 19.32 -11.69 -27.61
CA LEU A 3 18.72 -11.73 -26.27
C LEU A 3 17.84 -10.48 -26.12
N ASN A 4 16.51 -10.63 -26.24
CA ASN A 4 15.58 -9.60 -25.84
C ASN A 4 15.55 -9.54 -24.30
N LYS A 5 16.31 -8.59 -23.75
CA LYS A 5 16.24 -8.20 -22.34
C LYS A 5 14.90 -7.49 -22.09
N GLU A 6 14.09 -8.05 -21.22
CA GLU A 6 12.98 -7.30 -20.60
C GLU A 6 13.59 -6.09 -19.90
N MET A 7 13.33 -4.89 -20.41
CA MET A 7 13.80 -3.65 -19.78
C MET A 7 12.98 -3.36 -18.51
N PRO A 8 13.62 -2.89 -17.43
CA PRO A 8 12.95 -2.56 -16.17
C PRO A 8 11.85 -1.50 -16.38
N LEU A 9 10.78 -1.59 -15.62
CA LEU A 9 9.64 -0.64 -15.62
C LEU A 9 10.06 0.82 -15.44
N ASP A 10 11.16 1.08 -14.76
CA ASP A 10 11.75 2.42 -14.55
C ASP A 10 12.22 3.09 -15.84
N PHE A 11 12.62 2.33 -16.86
CA PHE A 11 13.02 2.88 -18.16
C PHE A 11 11.85 3.56 -18.88
N TRP A 12 10.65 2.98 -18.79
CA TRP A 12 9.44 3.55 -19.41
C TRP A 12 8.89 4.72 -18.62
N TYR A 13 8.95 4.67 -17.29
CA TYR A 13 8.52 5.78 -16.43
C TYR A 13 9.39 7.01 -16.63
N ASN A 14 10.71 6.88 -16.58
CA ASN A 14 11.65 7.99 -16.79
C ASN A 14 11.53 8.60 -18.19
N ARG A 15 11.21 7.81 -19.21
CA ARG A 15 11.02 8.32 -20.59
C ARG A 15 9.70 9.09 -20.73
N ILE A 16 8.66 8.67 -20.04
CA ILE A 16 7.36 9.38 -20.01
C ILE A 16 7.51 10.67 -19.19
N VAL A 17 8.12 10.62 -18.02
CA VAL A 17 8.28 11.78 -17.13
C VAL A 17 9.23 12.82 -17.73
N LYS A 18 10.39 12.44 -18.29
CA LYS A 18 11.31 13.37 -18.98
C LYS A 18 10.69 14.05 -20.18
N LYS A 19 9.82 13.40 -20.94
CA LYS A 19 9.18 14.00 -22.12
C LYS A 19 8.13 15.05 -21.75
N TYR A 20 7.63 15.07 -20.49
CA TYR A 20 6.62 16.02 -20.02
C TYR A 20 7.18 17.16 -19.18
N HIS A 21 8.44 17.09 -18.71
CA HIS A 21 9.05 18.16 -17.92
C HIS A 21 9.57 19.36 -18.73
N THR A 22 9.60 19.29 -20.04
CA THR A 22 10.26 20.32 -20.89
C THR A 22 9.33 21.38 -21.48
N LYS A 23 8.04 21.40 -21.19
CA LYS A 23 7.17 22.52 -21.64
C LYS A 23 6.00 22.74 -20.69
N GLN A 24 6.18 23.63 -19.71
CA GLN A 24 5.10 24.52 -19.27
C GLN A 24 5.63 25.64 -18.40
N LYS A 25 5.48 26.89 -18.90
CA LYS A 25 5.43 28.10 -18.07
C LYS A 25 4.22 27.95 -17.14
N SER A 26 4.44 28.02 -15.83
CA SER A 26 3.42 27.92 -14.81
C SER A 26 2.57 29.18 -14.78
N GLU A 27 1.33 29.08 -15.16
CA GLU A 27 0.31 30.01 -14.66
C GLU A 27 0.13 29.72 -13.16
N ALA A 28 0.22 30.76 -12.33
CA ALA A 28 0.02 30.66 -10.90
C ALA A 28 -1.38 30.13 -10.58
N PRO A 29 -1.55 29.18 -9.65
CA PRO A 29 -2.86 28.66 -9.30
C PRO A 29 -3.73 29.75 -8.70
N HIS A 30 -5.00 29.85 -9.14
CA HIS A 30 -6.00 30.73 -8.57
C HIS A 30 -6.12 30.50 -7.06
N MET A 31 -5.58 31.46 -6.28
CA MET A 31 -5.63 31.48 -4.81
C MET A 31 -7.04 31.88 -4.34
N THR A 32 -8.01 31.00 -4.43
CA THR A 32 -9.30 31.19 -3.78
C THR A 32 -9.47 30.19 -2.63
N ASN A 33 -9.49 30.71 -1.39
CA ASN A 33 -9.84 30.01 -0.14
C ASN A 33 -8.77 29.09 0.48
N SER A 34 -7.48 29.42 0.47
CA SER A 34 -6.41 28.63 1.11
C SER A 34 -6.62 28.39 2.61
N THR A 35 -7.23 29.33 3.34
CA THR A 35 -7.51 29.20 4.78
C THR A 35 -8.62 28.18 5.07
N THR A 36 -9.71 28.18 4.30
CA THR A 36 -10.82 27.25 4.45
C THR A 36 -10.37 25.81 4.16
N ASP A 37 -9.57 25.62 3.12
CA ASP A 37 -9.08 24.30 2.72
C ASP A 37 -8.09 23.73 3.73
N THR A 38 -7.16 24.57 4.19
CA THR A 38 -6.23 24.20 5.26
C THR A 38 -7.00 23.78 6.51
N TYR A 39 -8.06 24.52 6.88
CA TYR A 39 -8.94 24.17 7.97
C TYR A 39 -9.63 22.81 7.77
N GLU A 40 -10.24 22.59 6.61
CA GLU A 40 -10.92 21.32 6.31
C GLU A 40 -9.98 20.13 6.37
N ILE A 41 -8.76 20.24 5.81
CA ILE A 41 -7.77 19.16 5.85
C ILE A 41 -7.36 18.86 7.29
N LYS A 42 -7.00 19.88 8.09
CA LYS A 42 -6.64 19.70 9.50
C LYS A 42 -7.76 19.01 10.27
N ARG A 43 -9.01 19.46 10.07
CA ARG A 43 -10.19 18.83 10.68
C ARG A 43 -10.34 17.37 10.30
N LYS A 44 -10.14 17.02 9.03
CA LYS A 44 -10.23 15.65 8.55
C LYS A 44 -9.11 14.76 9.12
N ILE A 45 -7.88 15.26 9.20
CA ILE A 45 -6.75 14.55 9.81
C ILE A 45 -7.04 14.30 11.29
N ILE A 46 -7.45 15.34 12.04
CA ILE A 46 -7.80 15.19 13.47
C ILE A 46 -8.93 14.19 13.65
N SER A 47 -10.00 14.29 12.86
CA SER A 47 -11.14 13.37 12.95
C SER A 47 -10.72 11.92 12.64
N PHE A 48 -9.82 11.71 11.69
CA PHE A 48 -9.26 10.40 11.40
C PHE A 48 -8.43 9.89 12.57
N CYS A 49 -7.48 10.68 13.06
CA CYS A 49 -6.61 10.30 14.17
C CYS A 49 -7.41 10.03 15.46
N ASN A 50 -8.44 10.83 15.78
CA ASN A 50 -9.29 10.60 16.93
C ASN A 50 -10.03 9.25 16.86
N LYS A 51 -10.41 8.81 15.67
CA LYS A 51 -11.00 7.48 15.49
C LYS A 51 -9.98 6.37 15.69
N LEU A 52 -8.71 6.59 15.25
CA LEU A 52 -7.64 5.63 15.48
C LEU A 52 -7.32 5.50 16.98
N THR A 53 -7.24 6.65 17.66
CA THR A 53 -6.79 6.73 19.05
C THR A 53 -7.95 6.68 20.05
N LYS A 54 -9.14 6.29 19.61
CA LYS A 54 -10.25 6.00 20.51
C LYS A 54 -9.77 4.95 21.52
N ASP A 55 -9.96 5.24 22.79
CA ASP A 55 -9.52 4.41 23.92
C ASP A 55 -7.99 4.34 24.13
N ALA A 56 -7.21 5.19 23.45
CA ALA A 56 -5.78 5.39 23.71
C ALA A 56 -5.55 6.59 24.66
N GLY A 57 -4.43 6.56 25.41
CA GLY A 57 -4.06 7.66 26.31
C GLY A 57 -3.76 8.97 25.53
N GLN A 58 -3.86 10.10 26.23
CA GLN A 58 -3.68 11.43 25.63
C GLN A 58 -2.30 11.61 24.97
N VAL A 59 -1.24 11.05 25.57
CA VAL A 59 0.12 11.11 25.03
C VAL A 59 0.20 10.41 23.67
N GLN A 60 -0.33 9.20 23.55
CA GLN A 60 -0.36 8.47 22.29
C GLN A 60 -1.27 9.14 21.26
N THR A 61 -2.41 9.71 21.71
CA THR A 61 -3.29 10.47 20.82
C THR A 61 -2.58 11.67 20.21
N LYS A 62 -1.88 12.48 21.03
CA LYS A 62 -1.08 13.59 20.53
C LYS A 62 0.00 13.10 19.57
N PHE A 63 0.73 12.05 19.95
CA PHE A 63 1.82 11.50 19.12
C PHE A 63 1.33 11.02 17.76
N VAL A 64 0.23 10.27 17.69
CA VAL A 64 -0.36 9.80 16.42
C VAL A 64 -0.83 10.98 15.56
N GLN A 65 -1.46 12.00 16.17
CA GLN A 65 -1.88 13.22 15.46
C GLN A 65 -0.69 13.97 14.88
N ASP A 66 0.36 14.18 15.67
CA ASP A 66 1.59 14.88 15.25
C ASP A 66 2.26 14.13 14.09
N MET A 67 2.42 12.81 14.23
CA MET A 67 3.08 11.99 13.20
C MET A 67 2.27 11.93 11.91
N VAL A 68 0.97 11.64 11.97
CA VAL A 68 0.13 11.55 10.76
C VAL A 68 0.05 12.90 10.06
N TYR A 69 -0.15 14.00 10.81
CA TYR A 69 -0.15 15.35 10.22
C TYR A 69 1.20 15.71 9.62
N GLY A 70 2.28 15.47 10.35
CA GLY A 70 3.64 15.76 9.89
C GLY A 70 4.01 14.98 8.65
N LEU A 71 3.74 13.66 8.61
CA LEU A 71 3.96 12.82 7.44
C LEU A 71 3.18 13.30 6.22
N VAL A 72 1.89 13.57 6.37
CA VAL A 72 1.03 13.99 5.25
C VAL A 72 1.45 15.37 4.72
N LYS A 73 1.87 16.30 5.60
CA LYS A 73 2.30 17.66 5.20
C LYS A 73 3.69 17.66 4.58
N SER A 74 4.67 17.01 5.24
CA SER A 74 6.07 17.02 4.78
C SER A 74 6.33 16.06 3.63
N LYS A 75 5.52 15.01 3.48
CA LYS A 75 5.76 13.86 2.59
C LYS A 75 7.15 13.24 2.83
N SER A 76 7.57 13.13 4.08
CA SER A 76 8.88 12.62 4.46
C SER A 76 8.82 11.85 5.77
N VAL A 77 9.59 10.78 5.88
CA VAL A 77 9.78 10.00 7.11
C VAL A 77 10.88 10.57 8.03
N LEU A 78 11.57 11.63 7.59
CA LEU A 78 12.58 12.30 8.40
C LEU A 78 11.91 13.08 9.54
N LEU A 79 12.26 12.76 10.79
CA LEU A 79 11.71 13.44 11.96
C LEU A 79 11.99 14.96 11.95
N SER A 80 13.09 15.39 11.33
CA SER A 80 13.40 16.82 11.13
C SER A 80 12.37 17.51 10.23
N ASN A 81 11.93 16.87 9.15
CA ASN A 81 10.93 17.41 8.23
C ASN A 81 9.53 17.36 8.85
N ILE A 82 9.24 16.29 9.61
CA ILE A 82 8.01 16.18 10.39
C ILE A 82 7.96 17.30 11.44
N SER A 83 9.05 17.56 12.17
CA SER A 83 9.14 18.63 13.15
C SER A 83 8.88 20.01 12.53
N ASP A 84 9.47 20.31 11.36
CA ASP A 84 9.21 21.55 10.63
C ASP A 84 7.73 21.67 10.22
N ALA A 85 7.10 20.56 9.86
CA ALA A 85 5.69 20.54 9.49
C ALA A 85 4.76 20.87 10.68
N LEU A 86 5.15 20.50 11.90
CA LEU A 86 4.35 20.73 13.11
C LEU A 86 4.26 22.20 13.53
N ILE A 87 5.24 23.02 13.22
CA ILE A 87 5.29 24.46 13.57
C ILE A 87 5.03 24.67 15.08
N GLU A 88 5.75 23.95 15.92
CA GLU A 88 5.63 24.07 17.38
C GLU A 88 6.46 25.27 17.92
N PRO A 89 5.99 26.00 18.97
CA PRO A 89 6.71 27.15 19.53
C PRO A 89 7.85 26.73 20.48
N ILE A 90 8.53 25.63 20.17
CA ILE A 90 9.67 25.09 20.92
C ILE A 90 10.84 24.83 19.97
N LYS A 91 12.04 24.64 20.53
CA LYS A 91 13.22 24.34 19.71
C LYS A 91 12.98 23.06 18.91
N LYS A 92 13.31 23.06 17.62
CA LYS A 92 13.16 21.94 16.69
C LYS A 92 13.74 20.63 17.24
N ILE A 93 14.92 20.71 17.90
CA ILE A 93 15.58 19.54 18.46
C ILE A 93 14.68 18.86 19.52
N ASN A 94 14.01 19.62 20.38
CA ASN A 94 13.14 19.07 21.42
C ASN A 94 11.93 18.33 20.81
N THR A 95 11.38 18.85 19.69
CA THR A 95 10.33 18.15 18.96
C THR A 95 10.84 16.85 18.36
N ILE A 96 12.03 16.85 17.74
CA ILE A 96 12.65 15.64 17.17
C ILE A 96 12.89 14.59 18.26
N GLU A 97 13.46 14.98 19.40
CA GLU A 97 13.70 14.07 20.54
C GLU A 97 12.39 13.50 21.08
N ARG A 98 11.37 14.33 21.26
CA ARG A 98 10.05 13.89 21.70
C ARG A 98 9.45 12.86 20.74
N LEU A 99 9.51 13.10 19.44
CA LEU A 99 9.01 12.16 18.44
C LEU A 99 9.83 10.87 18.42
N SER A 100 11.16 10.96 18.49
CA SER A 100 12.05 9.81 18.52
C SER A 100 11.81 8.94 19.77
N ASN A 101 11.70 9.55 20.95
CA ASN A 101 11.43 8.83 22.20
C ASN A 101 10.07 8.13 22.18
N ASN A 102 9.03 8.76 21.59
CA ASN A 102 7.73 8.11 21.43
C ASN A 102 7.75 6.93 20.44
N LEU A 103 8.62 6.97 19.41
CA LEU A 103 8.80 5.83 18.49
C LEU A 103 9.42 4.60 19.18
N MET A 104 10.16 4.77 20.28
CA MET A 104 10.71 3.65 21.07
C MET A 104 9.66 2.96 21.94
N ASN A 105 8.52 3.59 22.19
CA ASN A 105 7.46 3.05 23.03
C ASN A 105 6.48 2.17 22.23
N ASP A 106 5.81 1.25 22.92
CA ASP A 106 4.76 0.44 22.29
C ASP A 106 3.54 1.29 21.96
N LEU A 107 3.10 1.21 20.71
CA LEU A 107 1.81 1.75 20.31
C LEU A 107 0.70 0.83 20.85
N SER A 108 -0.37 1.42 21.39
CA SER A 108 -1.51 0.62 21.83
C SER A 108 -2.05 -0.24 20.69
N PRO A 109 -2.27 -1.55 20.90
CA PRO A 109 -2.86 -2.44 19.90
C PRO A 109 -4.23 -1.96 19.41
N THR A 110 -4.96 -1.20 20.24
CA THR A 110 -6.26 -0.62 19.88
C THR A 110 -6.16 0.36 18.71
N ILE A 111 -5.04 1.08 18.58
CA ILE A 111 -4.82 2.03 17.47
C ILE A 111 -4.80 1.28 16.13
N LYS A 112 -4.07 0.16 16.06
CA LYS A 112 -4.04 -0.70 14.87
C LYS A 112 -5.40 -1.32 14.58
N ALA A 113 -6.08 -1.83 15.59
CA ALA A 113 -7.43 -2.40 15.45
C ALA A 113 -8.42 -1.35 14.94
N ASN A 114 -8.39 -0.13 15.49
CA ASN A 114 -9.26 0.96 15.06
C ASN A 114 -8.95 1.43 13.62
N TYR A 115 -7.68 1.46 13.22
CA TYR A 115 -7.28 1.72 11.83
C TYR A 115 -7.85 0.66 10.89
N ASN A 116 -7.62 -0.61 11.21
CA ASN A 116 -8.10 -1.75 10.42
C ASN A 116 -9.63 -1.74 10.29
N ASN A 117 -10.35 -1.39 11.36
CA ASN A 117 -11.80 -1.22 11.33
C ASN A 117 -12.26 -0.08 10.40
N GLN A 118 -11.50 1.02 10.34
CA GLN A 118 -11.81 2.09 9.38
C GLN A 118 -11.51 1.68 7.94
N ALA A 119 -10.38 1.02 7.70
CA ALA A 119 -10.01 0.51 6.38
C ALA A 119 -11.04 -0.52 5.88
N ASN A 120 -11.47 -1.45 6.75
CA ASN A 120 -12.41 -2.50 6.42
C ASN A 120 -13.77 -1.98 5.92
N LYS A 121 -14.20 -0.79 6.38
CA LYS A 121 -15.45 -0.14 5.90
C LYS A 121 -15.38 0.33 4.44
N ALA A 122 -14.18 0.53 3.90
CA ALA A 122 -13.98 0.90 2.50
C ALA A 122 -13.86 -0.31 1.56
N LEU A 123 -13.87 -1.53 2.12
CA LEU A 123 -13.74 -2.76 1.37
C LEU A 123 -15.12 -3.37 1.10
N GLY A 124 -15.28 -3.98 -0.09
CA GLY A 124 -16.49 -4.72 -0.44
C GLY A 124 -16.67 -6.01 0.37
N GLU A 125 -17.77 -6.70 0.15
CA GLU A 125 -18.10 -7.97 0.82
C GLU A 125 -17.06 -9.07 0.56
N SER A 126 -16.49 -9.10 -0.64
CA SER A 126 -15.43 -10.04 -1.04
C SER A 126 -14.14 -9.27 -1.31
N PRO A 127 -13.40 -8.84 -0.27
CA PRO A 127 -12.22 -8.00 -0.46
C PRO A 127 -11.10 -8.74 -1.18
N VAL A 128 -10.31 -7.98 -1.96
CA VAL A 128 -9.10 -8.45 -2.65
C VAL A 128 -7.90 -7.93 -1.88
N ILE A 129 -7.04 -8.83 -1.45
CA ILE A 129 -5.83 -8.56 -0.67
C ILE A 129 -4.62 -8.93 -1.52
N LEU A 130 -3.77 -7.97 -1.77
CA LEU A 130 -2.52 -8.14 -2.50
C LEU A 130 -1.40 -8.39 -1.48
N VAL A 131 -0.60 -9.42 -1.69
CA VAL A 131 0.50 -9.79 -0.79
C VAL A 131 1.80 -9.75 -1.57
N ASP A 132 2.78 -8.99 -1.07
CA ASP A 132 4.10 -8.91 -1.67
C ASP A 132 5.13 -8.43 -0.65
N ASP A 133 6.41 -8.69 -0.94
CA ASP A 133 7.55 -8.23 -0.18
C ASP A 133 8.33 -7.18 -0.98
N SER A 134 8.96 -6.23 -0.29
CA SER A 134 9.89 -5.28 -0.89
C SER A 134 11.13 -5.11 -0.02
N ASP A 135 12.23 -4.75 -0.64
CA ASP A 135 13.46 -4.32 0.01
C ASP A 135 13.31 -2.91 0.61
N VAL A 136 14.13 -2.61 1.61
CA VAL A 136 14.35 -1.27 2.18
C VAL A 136 15.85 -1.06 2.27
N ILE A 137 16.43 -0.38 1.28
CA ILE A 137 17.87 -0.30 1.09
C ILE A 137 18.51 0.75 2.01
N LYS A 138 19.60 0.37 2.68
CA LYS A 138 20.37 1.19 3.61
C LYS A 138 21.89 1.03 3.37
N PRO A 139 22.44 1.39 2.22
CA PRO A 139 23.81 1.03 1.82
C PRO A 139 24.88 1.63 2.77
N HIS A 140 24.60 2.80 3.33
CA HIS A 140 25.48 3.51 4.26
C HIS A 140 25.09 3.33 5.73
N GLY A 141 24.19 2.39 6.05
CA GLY A 141 23.75 2.10 7.42
C GLY A 141 24.86 1.37 8.20
N LEU A 142 25.40 2.03 9.25
CA LEU A 142 26.44 1.41 10.11
C LEU A 142 25.90 0.99 11.48
N HIS A 143 24.87 1.69 11.97
CA HIS A 143 24.40 1.55 13.35
C HIS A 143 22.89 1.25 13.44
N PHE A 144 22.33 0.70 12.39
CA PHE A 144 20.94 0.24 12.42
C PHE A 144 20.86 -1.13 13.06
N GLU A 145 19.92 -1.30 13.98
CA GLU A 145 19.68 -2.58 14.65
C GLU A 145 19.27 -3.66 13.63
N SER A 146 19.89 -4.83 13.77
CA SER A 146 19.61 -6.02 12.96
C SER A 146 19.63 -5.74 11.43
N LEU A 147 20.51 -4.87 10.94
CA LEU A 147 20.62 -4.58 9.52
C LEU A 147 21.24 -5.78 8.77
N GLY A 148 20.44 -6.40 7.91
CA GLY A 148 20.85 -7.57 7.12
C GLY A 148 21.31 -7.22 5.71
N MET A 149 21.49 -8.26 4.88
CA MET A 149 21.72 -8.16 3.44
C MET A 149 20.42 -8.53 2.71
N VAL A 150 19.97 -7.66 1.84
CA VAL A 150 18.77 -7.87 1.01
C VAL A 150 19.12 -7.70 -0.46
N ARG A 151 18.34 -8.33 -1.31
CA ARG A 151 18.51 -8.17 -2.74
C ARG A 151 17.86 -6.87 -3.16
N ASP A 152 18.65 -5.98 -3.74
CA ASP A 152 18.12 -4.74 -4.32
C ASP A 152 17.26 -5.06 -5.56
N GLY A 153 15.95 -4.88 -5.42
CA GLY A 153 14.98 -5.07 -6.52
C GLY A 153 15.10 -4.03 -7.62
N SER A 154 15.70 -2.87 -7.34
CA SER A 154 15.91 -1.78 -8.30
C SER A 154 17.21 -1.95 -9.09
N SER A 155 18.19 -2.72 -8.60
CA SER A 155 19.46 -2.94 -9.28
C SER A 155 19.30 -3.88 -10.47
N ILE A 156 19.82 -3.43 -11.64
CA ILE A 156 19.90 -4.24 -12.87
C ILE A 156 20.79 -5.47 -12.65
N LYS A 157 21.86 -5.33 -11.84
CA LYS A 157 22.80 -6.39 -11.53
C LYS A 157 22.30 -7.37 -10.49
N LYS A 158 21.18 -7.04 -9.82
CA LYS A 158 20.59 -7.84 -8.73
C LYS A 158 21.57 -8.02 -7.57
N ASP A 159 22.28 -6.96 -7.25
CA ASP A 159 23.26 -6.95 -6.18
C ASP A 159 22.57 -7.07 -4.80
N TYR A 160 23.33 -7.53 -3.82
CA TYR A 160 22.90 -7.55 -2.44
C TYR A 160 23.44 -6.30 -1.74
N GLU A 161 22.53 -5.58 -1.07
CA GLU A 161 22.84 -4.37 -0.32
C GLU A 161 22.39 -4.52 1.14
N LYS A 162 22.98 -3.69 2.02
CA LYS A 162 22.50 -3.59 3.41
C LYS A 162 21.06 -3.06 3.41
N GLY A 163 20.21 -3.71 4.20
CA GLY A 163 18.79 -3.31 4.22
C GLY A 163 17.92 -4.21 5.07
N TYR A 164 16.63 -3.95 4.97
CA TYR A 164 15.56 -4.73 5.57
C TYR A 164 14.61 -5.23 4.47
N MET A 165 13.81 -6.22 4.81
CA MET A 165 12.62 -6.58 4.03
C MET A 165 11.39 -5.96 4.68
N VAL A 166 10.41 -5.58 3.87
CA VAL A 166 9.07 -5.21 4.32
C VAL A 166 8.05 -6.12 3.67
N THR A 167 7.25 -6.80 4.48
CA THR A 167 6.09 -7.57 4.02
C THR A 167 4.85 -6.69 4.11
N GLU A 168 4.12 -6.56 3.01
CA GLU A 168 2.89 -5.76 2.91
C GLU A 168 1.69 -6.63 2.50
N MET A 169 0.55 -6.35 3.13
CA MET A 169 -0.74 -6.86 2.67
C MET A 169 -1.69 -5.69 2.43
N VAL A 170 -1.97 -5.45 1.18
CA VAL A 170 -2.68 -4.28 0.71
C VAL A 170 -4.06 -4.68 0.22
N ALA A 171 -5.10 -4.17 0.85
CA ALA A 171 -6.47 -4.30 0.38
C ALA A 171 -6.77 -3.31 -0.75
N VAL A 172 -7.64 -3.71 -1.67
CA VAL A 172 -8.12 -2.85 -2.75
C VAL A 172 -9.52 -2.36 -2.41
N THR A 173 -9.71 -1.04 -2.33
CA THR A 173 -11.01 -0.43 -2.02
C THR A 173 -12.08 -0.76 -3.04
N GLN A 174 -13.35 -0.65 -2.64
CA GLN A 174 -14.47 -1.04 -3.48
C GLN A 174 -14.68 -0.08 -4.67
N ASP A 175 -14.71 1.23 -4.42
CA ASP A 175 -15.18 2.20 -5.41
C ASP A 175 -14.11 2.53 -6.46
N LYS A 176 -12.95 3.03 -6.04
CA LYS A 176 -11.87 3.49 -6.94
C LYS A 176 -10.69 2.55 -7.02
N LYS A 177 -10.78 1.37 -6.39
CA LYS A 177 -9.71 0.37 -6.38
C LYS A 177 -8.39 0.94 -5.88
N GLN A 178 -8.42 1.80 -4.86
CA GLN A 178 -7.23 2.38 -4.25
C GLN A 178 -6.62 1.40 -3.24
N PRO A 179 -5.29 1.37 -3.08
CA PRO A 179 -4.64 0.49 -2.12
C PRO A 179 -4.71 1.07 -0.70
N ILE A 180 -5.03 0.21 0.26
CA ILE A 180 -4.95 0.50 1.71
C ILE A 180 -4.24 -0.68 2.37
N SER A 181 -3.09 -0.45 2.99
CA SER A 181 -2.36 -1.51 3.68
C SER A 181 -3.06 -1.88 4.99
N LEU A 182 -3.28 -3.17 5.20
CA LEU A 182 -3.82 -3.76 6.44
C LEU A 182 -2.72 -4.37 7.30
N PHE A 183 -1.60 -4.73 6.69
CA PHE A 183 -0.42 -5.25 7.37
C PHE A 183 0.84 -4.73 6.69
N SER A 184 1.76 -4.20 7.50
CA SER A 184 3.08 -3.76 7.06
C SER A 184 4.08 -4.06 8.17
N HIS A 185 5.08 -4.87 7.89
CA HIS A 185 6.09 -5.25 8.88
C HIS A 185 7.48 -5.29 8.26
N ILE A 186 8.40 -4.53 8.88
CA ILE A 186 9.82 -4.51 8.53
C ILE A 186 10.54 -5.58 9.34
N HIS A 187 11.29 -6.43 8.67
CA HIS A 187 12.01 -7.52 9.28
C HIS A 187 13.40 -7.73 8.66
N SER A 188 14.24 -8.48 9.34
CA SER A 188 15.60 -8.77 8.89
C SER A 188 16.01 -10.18 9.25
N SER A 189 16.79 -10.81 8.38
CA SER A 189 17.38 -12.14 8.61
C SER A 189 18.40 -12.18 9.75
N THR A 190 18.89 -11.02 10.20
CA THR A 190 19.86 -10.90 11.31
C THR A 190 19.18 -10.62 12.66
N ASP A 191 17.86 -10.42 12.69
CA ASP A 191 17.11 -10.30 13.93
C ASP A 191 17.01 -11.68 14.62
N MET A 192 17.30 -11.73 15.92
CA MET A 192 17.24 -12.97 16.69
C MET A 192 15.85 -13.61 16.75
N GLN A 193 14.79 -12.84 16.60
CA GLN A 193 13.41 -13.33 16.59
C GLN A 193 12.96 -13.78 15.20
N TYR A 194 13.69 -13.42 14.16
CA TYR A 194 13.36 -13.78 12.79
C TYR A 194 13.55 -15.27 12.52
N ARG A 195 12.59 -15.90 11.92
CA ARG A 195 12.68 -17.30 11.48
C ARG A 195 12.74 -17.44 9.97
N SER A 196 11.83 -16.79 9.29
CA SER A 196 11.80 -16.76 7.82
C SER A 196 10.80 -15.72 7.33
N THR A 197 10.94 -15.26 6.09
CA THR A 197 9.94 -14.41 5.42
C THR A 197 8.57 -15.08 5.40
N ASN A 198 8.52 -16.39 5.18
CA ASN A 198 7.26 -17.14 5.21
C ASN A 198 6.54 -17.05 6.56
N THR A 199 7.29 -17.08 7.68
CA THR A 199 6.70 -16.92 9.02
C THR A 199 6.06 -15.54 9.17
N VAL A 200 6.73 -14.49 8.70
CA VAL A 200 6.17 -13.13 8.70
C VAL A 200 4.92 -13.05 7.82
N THR A 201 4.97 -13.67 6.64
CA THR A 201 3.81 -13.72 5.74
C THR A 201 2.62 -14.43 6.41
N TYR A 202 2.81 -15.57 7.05
CA TYR A 202 1.72 -16.28 7.74
C TYR A 202 1.17 -15.49 8.93
N GLN A 203 2.02 -14.82 9.68
CA GLN A 203 1.59 -13.92 10.76
C GLN A 203 0.71 -12.79 10.21
N GLY A 204 1.13 -12.16 9.11
CA GLY A 204 0.35 -11.12 8.44
C GLY A 204 -0.97 -11.64 7.89
N LEU A 205 -0.98 -12.85 7.31
CA LEU A 205 -2.22 -13.48 6.82
C LEU A 205 -3.19 -13.74 7.98
N ASP A 206 -2.73 -14.29 9.11
CA ASP A 206 -3.56 -14.51 10.29
C ASP A 206 -4.18 -13.22 10.81
N GLU A 207 -3.39 -12.16 10.88
CA GLU A 207 -3.83 -10.86 11.36
C GLU A 207 -4.86 -10.23 10.40
N VAL A 208 -4.60 -10.27 9.10
CA VAL A 208 -5.53 -9.70 8.10
C VAL A 208 -6.83 -10.49 8.04
N ILE A 209 -6.78 -11.83 8.07
CA ILE A 209 -7.97 -12.68 8.09
C ILE A 209 -8.82 -12.39 9.33
N ALA A 210 -8.19 -12.30 10.51
CA ALA A 210 -8.89 -11.94 11.75
C ALA A 210 -9.52 -10.54 11.68
N THR A 211 -8.80 -9.57 11.11
CA THR A 211 -9.30 -8.19 10.92
C THR A 211 -10.51 -8.13 9.99
N LEU A 212 -10.48 -8.88 8.90
CA LEU A 212 -11.58 -8.87 7.93
C LEU A 212 -12.83 -9.55 8.45
N GLY A 213 -12.70 -10.63 9.23
CA GLY A 213 -13.80 -11.41 9.78
C GLY A 213 -14.70 -12.06 8.72
N ARG A 214 -14.26 -12.08 7.46
CA ARG A 214 -14.98 -12.66 6.31
C ARG A 214 -14.02 -13.20 5.27
N LYS A 215 -14.55 -13.97 4.34
CA LYS A 215 -13.77 -14.55 3.24
C LYS A 215 -13.25 -13.47 2.30
N ALA A 216 -11.96 -13.55 1.97
CA ALA A 216 -11.26 -12.65 1.07
C ALA A 216 -10.57 -13.41 -0.06
N THR A 217 -10.19 -12.71 -1.13
CA THR A 217 -9.36 -13.25 -2.20
C THR A 217 -7.95 -12.71 -2.07
N PHE A 218 -7.00 -13.55 -1.69
CA PHE A 218 -5.59 -13.19 -1.58
C PHE A 218 -4.88 -13.41 -2.92
N VAL A 219 -4.12 -12.41 -3.35
CA VAL A 219 -3.41 -12.43 -4.64
C VAL A 219 -1.92 -12.39 -4.38
N PHE A 220 -1.21 -13.37 -4.93
CA PHE A 220 0.22 -13.54 -4.74
C PHE A 220 0.95 -13.62 -6.08
N ASP A 221 2.20 -13.22 -6.07
CA ASP A 221 3.08 -13.38 -7.22
C ASP A 221 3.61 -14.82 -7.35
N ARG A 222 4.52 -15.01 -8.30
CA ARG A 222 5.15 -16.30 -8.57
C ARG A 222 6.09 -16.79 -7.46
N GLY A 223 6.63 -15.87 -6.65
CA GLY A 223 7.50 -16.19 -5.51
C GLY A 223 6.79 -17.02 -4.44
N TYR A 224 5.48 -16.88 -4.34
CA TYR A 224 4.62 -17.57 -3.38
C TYR A 224 4.07 -18.93 -3.86
N ASP A 225 4.54 -19.46 -4.99
CA ASP A 225 4.13 -20.76 -5.51
C ASP A 225 4.77 -21.90 -4.70
N MET A 226 4.28 -22.15 -3.49
CA MET A 226 4.78 -23.16 -2.55
C MET A 226 3.65 -23.99 -1.95
N ASN A 227 3.90 -25.28 -1.69
CA ASN A 227 2.89 -26.22 -1.20
C ASN A 227 2.32 -25.80 0.17
N GLU A 228 3.16 -25.25 1.01
CA GLU A 228 2.83 -24.81 2.37
C GLU A 228 1.78 -23.70 2.33
N LEU A 229 1.93 -22.74 1.42
CA LEU A 229 0.95 -21.66 1.26
C LEU A 229 -0.39 -22.18 0.75
N PHE A 230 -0.41 -23.09 -0.24
CA PHE A 230 -1.65 -23.70 -0.69
C PHE A 230 -2.37 -24.42 0.46
N LYS A 231 -1.65 -25.24 1.24
CA LYS A 231 -2.22 -25.93 2.42
C LYS A 231 -2.79 -24.92 3.42
N TYR A 232 -2.04 -23.85 3.69
CA TYR A 232 -2.43 -22.80 4.62
C TYR A 232 -3.73 -22.11 4.17
N MET A 233 -3.81 -21.68 2.92
CA MET A 233 -4.99 -21.02 2.37
C MET A 233 -6.25 -21.90 2.41
N TYR A 234 -6.10 -23.20 2.13
CA TYR A 234 -7.20 -24.16 2.29
C TYR A 234 -7.61 -24.36 3.76
N MET A 235 -6.64 -24.42 4.67
CA MET A 235 -6.90 -24.53 6.11
C MET A 235 -7.64 -23.34 6.67
N LYS A 236 -7.32 -22.14 6.19
CA LYS A 236 -7.97 -20.88 6.61
C LYS A 236 -9.28 -20.57 5.85
N ASP A 237 -9.71 -21.45 4.95
CA ASP A 237 -10.88 -21.26 4.07
C ASP A 237 -10.91 -19.91 3.36
N GLN A 238 -9.75 -19.47 2.88
CA GLN A 238 -9.65 -18.23 2.11
C GLN A 238 -9.50 -18.51 0.61
N ASP A 239 -10.00 -17.59 -0.22
CA ASP A 239 -9.78 -17.66 -1.66
C ASP A 239 -8.39 -17.14 -2.02
N PHE A 240 -7.83 -17.67 -3.10
CA PHE A 240 -6.52 -17.20 -3.57
C PHE A 240 -6.43 -17.15 -5.10
N VAL A 241 -5.52 -16.32 -5.59
CA VAL A 241 -5.01 -16.32 -6.96
C VAL A 241 -3.49 -16.23 -6.90
N ILE A 242 -2.79 -17.28 -7.31
CA ILE A 242 -1.33 -17.39 -7.26
C ILE A 242 -0.79 -17.63 -8.67
N ARG A 243 0.21 -16.87 -9.10
CA ARG A 243 0.92 -17.16 -10.35
C ARG A 243 1.85 -18.35 -10.14
N LEU A 244 1.72 -19.36 -10.99
CA LEU A 244 2.53 -20.57 -10.89
C LEU A 244 3.89 -20.41 -11.59
N THR A 245 4.88 -21.11 -11.06
CA THR A 245 6.17 -21.31 -11.69
C THR A 245 6.10 -22.37 -12.81
N GLU A 246 7.02 -22.35 -13.73
CA GLU A 246 7.11 -23.35 -14.81
C GLU A 246 7.47 -24.75 -14.29
N ARG A 247 8.03 -24.83 -13.10
CA ARG A 247 8.43 -26.11 -12.46
C ARG A 247 7.28 -26.79 -11.72
N ARG A 248 6.14 -26.11 -11.54
CA ARG A 248 4.99 -26.63 -10.79
C ARG A 248 4.43 -27.89 -11.47
N LYS A 249 4.18 -28.93 -10.65
CA LYS A 249 3.46 -30.11 -11.09
C LYS A 249 2.01 -30.06 -10.60
N LEU A 250 1.09 -30.46 -11.46
CA LEU A 250 -0.34 -30.50 -11.22
C LEU A 250 -0.89 -31.87 -11.57
N PHE A 251 -1.80 -32.37 -10.76
CA PHE A 251 -2.47 -33.66 -11.04
C PHE A 251 -3.67 -33.41 -11.94
N TYR A 252 -3.67 -34.04 -13.09
CA TYR A 252 -4.72 -33.90 -14.10
C TYR A 252 -4.95 -35.24 -14.83
N LYS A 253 -6.22 -35.64 -14.96
CA LYS A 253 -6.58 -36.91 -15.63
C LYS A 253 -5.77 -38.12 -15.16
N GLY A 254 -5.71 -38.33 -13.83
CA GLY A 254 -5.08 -39.51 -13.25
C GLY A 254 -3.56 -39.48 -13.10
N ARG A 255 -2.85 -38.45 -13.56
CA ARG A 255 -1.38 -38.38 -13.50
C ARG A 255 -0.85 -36.99 -13.25
N TRP A 256 0.41 -36.88 -12.84
CA TRP A 256 1.11 -35.63 -12.62
C TRP A 256 1.69 -35.08 -13.93
N HIS A 257 1.44 -33.81 -14.22
CA HIS A 257 1.95 -33.07 -15.37
C HIS A 257 2.72 -31.86 -14.90
N LYS A 258 3.72 -31.43 -15.65
CA LYS A 258 4.28 -30.06 -15.52
C LYS A 258 3.20 -29.04 -15.91
N SER A 259 3.15 -27.93 -15.20
CA SER A 259 2.22 -26.82 -15.50
C SER A 259 2.35 -26.32 -16.94
N THR A 260 3.59 -26.25 -17.44
CA THR A 260 3.91 -25.87 -18.83
C THR A 260 3.30 -26.84 -19.85
N THR A 261 3.34 -28.15 -19.61
CA THR A 261 2.71 -29.14 -20.50
C THR A 261 1.21 -28.90 -20.63
N LEU A 262 0.53 -28.58 -19.53
CA LEU A 262 -0.90 -28.25 -19.54
C LEU A 262 -1.15 -26.91 -20.25
N ARG A 263 -0.28 -25.94 -20.07
CA ARG A 263 -0.32 -24.63 -20.74
C ARG A 263 -0.22 -24.78 -22.25
N ASP A 264 0.78 -25.52 -22.71
CA ASP A 264 1.14 -25.60 -24.14
C ASP A 264 0.16 -26.53 -24.93
N SER A 265 -0.53 -27.42 -24.22
CA SER A 265 -1.59 -28.28 -24.80
C SER A 265 -2.94 -27.58 -25.00
N ARG A 266 -3.05 -26.28 -24.68
CA ARG A 266 -4.31 -25.54 -24.72
C ARG A 266 -4.21 -24.26 -25.55
N LYS A 267 -5.39 -23.78 -25.97
CA LYS A 267 -5.56 -22.48 -26.63
C LYS A 267 -6.61 -21.68 -25.85
N GLY A 268 -6.46 -20.38 -25.79
CA GLY A 268 -7.44 -19.49 -25.17
C GLY A 268 -8.77 -19.50 -25.95
N LYS A 269 -9.89 -19.70 -25.24
CA LYS A 269 -11.23 -19.74 -25.82
C LYS A 269 -12.09 -18.54 -25.42
N ILE A 270 -11.77 -17.90 -24.29
CA ILE A 270 -12.51 -16.75 -23.75
C ILE A 270 -11.73 -15.49 -24.10
N LYS A 271 -12.22 -14.74 -25.08
CA LYS A 271 -11.65 -13.44 -25.48
C LYS A 271 -12.02 -12.36 -24.46
N THR A 272 -11.06 -11.51 -24.10
CA THR A 272 -11.30 -10.32 -23.28
C THR A 272 -10.24 -9.25 -23.56
N THR A 273 -10.59 -7.99 -23.27
CA THR A 273 -9.64 -6.86 -23.28
C THR A 273 -9.38 -6.43 -21.85
N VAL A 274 -8.12 -6.20 -21.52
CA VAL A 274 -7.68 -5.76 -20.20
C VAL A 274 -6.68 -4.62 -20.32
N LEU A 275 -6.63 -3.78 -19.30
CA LEU A 275 -5.56 -2.78 -19.19
C LEU A 275 -4.32 -3.49 -18.62
N PHE A 276 -3.26 -3.56 -19.42
CA PHE A 276 -2.00 -4.19 -19.06
C PHE A 276 -0.83 -3.28 -19.43
N GLN A 277 0.01 -2.92 -18.47
CA GLN A 277 1.13 -1.98 -18.65
C GLN A 277 0.70 -0.63 -19.27
N GLY A 278 -0.44 -0.09 -18.82
CA GLY A 278 -0.97 1.19 -19.30
C GLY A 278 -1.63 1.17 -20.68
N GLN A 279 -1.71 0.01 -21.34
CA GLN A 279 -2.32 -0.16 -22.66
C GLN A 279 -3.48 -1.15 -22.61
N GLU A 280 -4.51 -0.92 -23.41
CA GLU A 280 -5.55 -1.92 -23.63
C GLU A 280 -4.99 -3.04 -24.51
N LYS A 281 -4.97 -4.25 -23.95
CA LYS A 281 -4.51 -5.46 -24.66
C LYS A 281 -5.60 -6.50 -24.71
N GLU A 282 -5.75 -7.08 -25.89
CA GLU A 282 -6.58 -8.25 -26.10
C GLU A 282 -5.87 -9.50 -25.58
N CYS A 283 -6.59 -10.34 -24.86
CA CYS A 283 -6.05 -11.60 -24.38
C CYS A 283 -7.11 -12.70 -24.42
N TYR A 284 -6.65 -13.93 -24.33
CA TYR A 284 -7.46 -15.13 -24.44
C TYR A 284 -7.26 -16.01 -23.21
N ILE A 285 -8.33 -16.49 -22.62
CA ILE A 285 -8.31 -17.28 -21.41
C ILE A 285 -8.79 -18.71 -21.71
N SER A 286 -8.13 -19.68 -21.09
CA SER A 286 -8.58 -21.06 -20.95
C SER A 286 -8.46 -21.49 -19.49
N HIS A 287 -9.25 -22.45 -19.04
CA HIS A 287 -9.16 -22.98 -17.68
C HIS A 287 -9.30 -24.48 -17.62
N LEU A 288 -8.77 -25.08 -16.56
CA LEU A 288 -8.75 -26.52 -16.30
C LEU A 288 -9.07 -26.78 -14.83
N ASN A 289 -9.79 -27.85 -14.57
CA ASN A 289 -9.91 -28.41 -13.22
C ASN A 289 -8.68 -29.31 -13.00
N VAL A 290 -7.89 -28.97 -12.00
CA VAL A 290 -6.67 -29.69 -11.65
C VAL A 290 -6.61 -29.88 -10.13
N GLN A 291 -5.67 -30.71 -9.67
CA GLN A 291 -5.40 -30.88 -8.25
C GLN A 291 -3.95 -30.52 -7.95
N ILE A 292 -3.72 -30.04 -6.74
CA ILE A 292 -2.39 -29.59 -6.28
C ILE A 292 -2.04 -30.25 -4.94
N THR A 293 -0.75 -30.26 -4.64
CA THR A 293 -0.13 -30.89 -3.46
C THR A 293 -0.36 -32.41 -3.42
N ALA A 294 0.40 -33.10 -2.57
CA ALA A 294 0.23 -34.55 -2.37
C ALA A 294 -1.19 -34.93 -1.91
N ALA A 295 -1.87 -34.00 -1.21
CA ALA A 295 -3.26 -34.19 -0.76
C ALA A 295 -4.30 -34.03 -1.89
N LYS A 296 -3.88 -33.77 -3.11
CA LYS A 296 -4.74 -33.63 -4.31
C LYS A 296 -5.92 -32.66 -4.09
N LYS A 297 -5.65 -31.50 -3.48
CA LYS A 297 -6.68 -30.48 -3.29
C LYS A 297 -7.15 -29.92 -4.64
N ASN A 298 -8.46 -29.87 -4.83
CA ASN A 298 -9.08 -29.37 -6.07
C ASN A 298 -8.84 -27.88 -6.26
N MET A 299 -8.43 -27.46 -7.45
CA MET A 299 -8.32 -26.06 -7.85
C MET A 299 -8.56 -25.85 -9.33
N ARG A 300 -8.56 -24.61 -9.77
CA ARG A 300 -8.62 -24.18 -11.17
C ARG A 300 -7.26 -23.65 -11.61
N LEU A 301 -6.78 -24.14 -12.74
CA LEU A 301 -5.66 -23.55 -13.47
C LEU A 301 -6.23 -22.63 -14.56
N LEU A 302 -5.98 -21.34 -14.47
CA LEU A 302 -6.33 -20.36 -15.48
C LEU A 302 -5.08 -20.07 -16.34
N LEU A 303 -5.22 -20.19 -17.64
CA LEU A 303 -4.17 -19.95 -18.63
C LEU A 303 -4.53 -18.69 -19.41
N VAL A 304 -3.63 -17.70 -19.43
CA VAL A 304 -3.86 -16.39 -20.08
C VAL A 304 -2.82 -16.17 -21.16
N TYR A 305 -3.29 -16.00 -22.38
CA TYR A 305 -2.48 -15.83 -23.59
C TYR A 305 -2.59 -14.38 -24.10
N GLY A 306 -1.51 -13.83 -24.64
CA GLY A 306 -1.49 -12.51 -25.28
C GLY A 306 -1.06 -11.34 -24.38
N LEU A 307 -0.71 -11.57 -23.10
CA LEU A 307 -0.24 -10.52 -22.19
C LEU A 307 1.29 -10.47 -22.00
N GLY A 308 2.03 -11.33 -22.65
CA GLY A 308 3.49 -11.39 -22.58
C GLY A 308 4.05 -12.46 -23.50
N ASN A 309 5.36 -12.66 -23.46
CA ASN A 309 6.05 -13.64 -24.32
C ASN A 309 5.63 -15.08 -24.01
N GLN A 310 5.23 -15.36 -22.78
CA GLN A 310 4.74 -16.66 -22.35
C GLN A 310 3.35 -16.53 -21.70
N PRO A 311 2.45 -17.49 -21.92
CA PRO A 311 1.15 -17.46 -21.26
C PRO A 311 1.28 -17.52 -19.75
N MET A 312 0.48 -16.71 -19.03
CA MET A 312 0.43 -16.78 -17.57
C MET A 312 -0.33 -18.03 -17.12
N MET A 313 0.13 -18.61 -16.02
CA MET A 313 -0.49 -19.73 -15.34
C MET A 313 -0.93 -19.25 -13.95
N LEU A 314 -2.23 -19.15 -13.72
CA LEU A 314 -2.81 -18.69 -12.44
C LEU A 314 -3.56 -19.87 -11.78
N ALA A 315 -3.22 -20.12 -10.53
CA ALA A 315 -3.89 -21.11 -9.69
C ALA A 315 -4.92 -20.44 -8.78
N THR A 316 -6.11 -21.01 -8.65
CA THR A 316 -7.14 -20.51 -7.74
C THR A 316 -8.04 -21.62 -7.23
N ASN A 317 -8.53 -21.52 -5.99
CA ASN A 317 -9.59 -22.38 -5.45
C ASN A 317 -11.00 -21.86 -5.77
N LYS A 318 -11.13 -20.65 -6.34
CA LYS A 318 -12.43 -20.11 -6.74
C LYS A 318 -13.05 -20.95 -7.87
N GLN A 319 -14.36 -21.11 -7.79
CA GLN A 319 -15.10 -21.77 -8.87
C GLN A 319 -15.12 -20.90 -10.14
N ILE A 320 -15.08 -21.56 -11.30
CA ILE A 320 -15.26 -20.93 -12.61
C ILE A 320 -16.45 -21.62 -13.28
N LEU A 321 -17.60 -21.02 -13.16
CA LEU A 321 -18.87 -21.53 -13.73
C LEU A 321 -19.22 -20.79 -15.01
N SER A 322 -18.72 -19.57 -15.18
CA SER A 322 -19.00 -18.72 -16.31
C SER A 322 -17.74 -18.07 -16.92
N LYS A 323 -17.88 -17.48 -18.11
CA LYS A 323 -16.83 -16.66 -18.72
C LYS A 323 -16.52 -15.41 -17.88
N ALA A 324 -17.48 -14.90 -17.12
CA ALA A 324 -17.31 -13.76 -16.23
C ALA A 324 -16.37 -14.11 -15.08
N ASP A 325 -16.54 -15.25 -14.43
CA ASP A 325 -15.69 -15.71 -13.33
C ASP A 325 -14.22 -15.83 -13.76
N ALA A 326 -13.98 -16.39 -14.95
CA ALA A 326 -12.63 -16.47 -15.51
C ALA A 326 -11.99 -15.08 -15.73
N LYS A 327 -12.78 -14.12 -16.20
CA LYS A 327 -12.33 -12.73 -16.38
C LYS A 327 -12.05 -12.04 -15.04
N ASP A 328 -12.85 -12.30 -14.02
CA ASP A 328 -12.68 -11.71 -12.70
C ASP A 328 -11.43 -12.25 -12.00
N ILE A 329 -11.13 -13.55 -12.11
CA ILE A 329 -9.86 -14.11 -11.61
C ILE A 329 -8.66 -13.42 -12.27
N LEU A 330 -8.70 -13.22 -13.60
CA LEU A 330 -7.66 -12.46 -14.29
C LEU A 330 -7.57 -11.01 -13.78
N ARG A 331 -8.70 -10.33 -13.57
CA ARG A 331 -8.74 -8.96 -13.03
C ARG A 331 -8.17 -8.90 -11.62
N PHE A 332 -8.46 -9.87 -10.75
CA PHE A 332 -7.85 -9.96 -9.42
C PHE A 332 -6.33 -10.04 -9.52
N TYR A 333 -5.82 -10.92 -10.38
CA TYR A 333 -4.38 -11.04 -10.57
C TYR A 333 -3.76 -9.75 -11.15
N LEU A 334 -4.38 -9.15 -12.15
CA LEU A 334 -3.88 -7.92 -12.74
C LEU A 334 -3.94 -6.72 -11.77
N SER A 335 -4.80 -6.76 -10.74
CA SER A 335 -4.80 -5.73 -9.71
C SER A 335 -3.55 -5.76 -8.83
N ARG A 336 -2.73 -6.81 -8.89
CA ARG A 336 -1.48 -6.96 -8.12
C ARG A 336 -0.51 -5.79 -8.36
N TRP A 337 -0.50 -5.18 -9.56
CA TRP A 337 0.37 -4.03 -9.81
C TRP A 337 0.12 -2.85 -8.85
N ARG A 338 -1.03 -2.81 -8.17
CA ARG A 338 -1.34 -1.76 -7.19
C ARG A 338 -0.48 -1.84 -5.94
N ILE A 339 0.00 -3.02 -5.54
CA ILE A 339 0.94 -3.12 -4.43
C ILE A 339 2.33 -2.61 -4.85
N GLU A 340 2.74 -2.84 -6.09
CA GLU A 340 3.98 -2.27 -6.65
C GLU A 340 3.91 -0.73 -6.69
N GLU A 341 2.76 -0.17 -7.11
CA GLU A 341 2.51 1.28 -7.06
C GLU A 341 2.46 1.79 -5.61
N TYR A 342 1.93 1.02 -4.67
CA TYR A 342 1.91 1.36 -3.26
C TYR A 342 3.33 1.42 -2.68
N PHE A 343 4.20 0.46 -2.98
CA PHE A 343 5.61 0.50 -2.61
C PHE A 343 6.32 1.71 -3.22
N ARG A 344 6.10 1.97 -4.50
CA ARG A 344 6.66 3.13 -5.19
C ARG A 344 6.19 4.44 -4.53
N PHE A 345 4.91 4.56 -4.25
CA PHE A 345 4.33 5.71 -3.56
C PHE A 345 4.98 5.92 -2.19
N LYS A 346 5.15 4.85 -1.41
CA LYS A 346 5.80 4.86 -0.09
C LYS A 346 7.27 5.27 -0.18
N LYS A 347 8.03 4.68 -1.12
CA LYS A 347 9.46 4.94 -1.29
C LYS A 347 9.74 6.32 -1.90
N GLN A 348 9.06 6.70 -2.96
CA GLN A 348 9.38 7.91 -3.73
C GLN A 348 8.71 9.19 -3.19
N GLU A 349 7.45 9.10 -2.74
CA GLU A 349 6.72 10.28 -2.27
C GLU A 349 6.95 10.59 -0.79
N TYR A 350 7.38 9.61 0.01
CA TYR A 350 7.61 9.76 1.44
C TYR A 350 9.06 9.51 1.85
N ASP A 351 9.96 9.33 0.90
CA ASP A 351 11.38 9.02 1.16
C ASP A 351 11.55 7.86 2.14
N PHE A 352 10.72 6.80 2.02
CA PHE A 352 10.61 5.77 3.03
C PHE A 352 11.97 5.14 3.41
N GLU A 353 12.90 5.04 2.48
CA GLU A 353 14.23 4.50 2.74
C GLU A 353 15.17 5.48 3.45
N ASN A 354 14.78 6.75 3.65
CA ASN A 354 15.61 7.78 4.26
C ASN A 354 15.44 7.93 5.78
N PHE A 355 14.63 7.10 6.45
CA PHE A 355 14.51 7.20 7.91
C PHE A 355 15.89 7.12 8.61
N ARG A 356 16.00 7.83 9.77
CA ARG A 356 17.22 7.93 10.56
C ARG A 356 17.10 7.29 11.94
N VAL A 357 15.92 6.88 12.35
CA VAL A 357 15.70 6.06 13.55
C VAL A 357 16.39 4.70 13.34
N ARG A 358 17.06 4.18 14.38
CA ARG A 358 17.99 3.04 14.24
C ARG A 358 17.50 1.76 14.89
N ASP A 359 16.69 1.88 15.90
CA ASP A 359 16.08 0.76 16.62
C ASP A 359 14.98 0.12 15.75
N LEU A 360 14.96 -1.20 15.63
CA LEU A 360 14.03 -1.92 14.76
C LEU A 360 12.56 -1.72 15.17
N LYS A 361 12.30 -1.59 16.49
CA LYS A 361 10.97 -1.27 17.00
C LYS A 361 10.54 0.13 16.58
N ALA A 362 11.42 1.14 16.70
CA ALA A 362 11.13 2.50 16.28
C ALA A 362 10.91 2.59 14.75
N ILE A 363 11.68 1.82 13.97
CA ILE A 363 11.49 1.71 12.51
C ILE A 363 10.12 1.12 12.19
N ASN A 364 9.69 0.05 12.87
CA ASN A 364 8.38 -0.54 12.68
C ASN A 364 7.24 0.39 13.11
N ASN A 365 7.38 1.12 14.22
CA ASN A 365 6.41 2.11 14.66
C ASN A 365 6.29 3.27 13.65
N LEU A 366 7.41 3.76 13.11
CA LEU A 366 7.42 4.78 12.05
C LEU A 366 6.72 4.25 10.78
N ASN A 367 7.02 3.02 10.37
CA ASN A 367 6.38 2.35 9.26
C ASN A 367 4.86 2.21 9.46
N GLN A 368 4.42 1.88 10.67
CA GLN A 368 3.01 1.77 11.01
C GLN A 368 2.30 3.14 10.96
N LEU A 369 2.93 4.20 11.48
CA LEU A 369 2.39 5.57 11.40
C LEU A 369 2.33 6.07 9.95
N LEU A 370 3.33 5.73 9.13
CA LEU A 370 3.29 5.99 7.69
C LEU A 370 2.13 5.22 7.04
N THR A 371 1.92 3.95 7.39
CA THR A 371 0.79 3.16 6.91
C THR A 371 -0.55 3.85 7.23
N TYR A 372 -0.70 4.43 8.42
CA TYR A 372 -1.91 5.21 8.77
C TYR A 372 -2.06 6.48 7.93
N ALA A 373 -0.97 7.20 7.70
CA ALA A 373 -0.97 8.39 6.85
C ALA A 373 -1.36 8.06 5.39
N LEU A 374 -0.79 6.98 4.85
CA LEU A 374 -1.12 6.49 3.50
C LEU A 374 -2.56 5.95 3.43
N GLY A 375 -3.02 5.28 4.48
CA GLY A 375 -4.41 4.82 4.62
C GLY A 375 -5.41 5.98 4.59
N PHE A 376 -5.12 7.06 5.32
CA PHE A 376 -5.92 8.30 5.25
C PHE A 376 -6.02 8.83 3.81
N ILE A 377 -4.91 8.86 3.08
CA ILE A 377 -4.87 9.29 1.68
C ILE A 377 -5.65 8.34 0.78
N GLY A 378 -5.51 7.02 0.98
CA GLY A 378 -6.23 5.99 0.24
C GLY A 378 -7.75 6.09 0.42
N LEU A 379 -8.21 6.33 1.65
CA LEU A 379 -9.63 6.55 1.96
C LEU A 379 -10.19 7.81 1.29
N LEU A 380 -9.41 8.90 1.25
CA LEU A 380 -9.80 10.11 0.52
C LEU A 380 -9.81 9.88 -0.99
N ALA A 381 -8.85 9.12 -1.50
CA ALA A 381 -8.72 8.79 -2.92
C ALA A 381 -9.86 7.89 -3.41
N ASP A 382 -10.35 6.99 -2.56
CA ASP A 382 -11.51 6.15 -2.89
C ASP A 382 -12.80 6.96 -3.08
N LYS A 383 -12.96 8.03 -2.30
CA LYS A 383 -14.15 8.91 -2.34
C LYS A 383 -14.00 10.15 -3.22
N VAL A 384 -13.10 10.12 -4.19
CA VAL A 384 -12.80 11.27 -5.07
C VAL A 384 -14.05 11.85 -5.72
N ASN A 385 -14.97 11.04 -6.23
CA ASN A 385 -16.15 11.55 -6.93
C ASN A 385 -17.24 12.10 -5.99
N GLU A 386 -17.24 11.68 -4.73
CA GLU A 386 -18.27 12.01 -3.74
C GLU A 386 -17.82 13.13 -2.80
N ASN A 387 -16.50 13.32 -2.65
CA ASN A 387 -15.94 14.20 -1.66
C ASN A 387 -15.36 15.48 -2.31
N ARG A 388 -16.01 16.63 -2.03
CA ARG A 388 -15.58 17.94 -2.51
C ARG A 388 -14.10 18.24 -2.18
N LEU A 389 -13.65 17.86 -0.97
CA LEU A 389 -12.26 18.07 -0.56
C LEU A 389 -11.28 17.25 -1.40
N SER A 390 -11.58 15.98 -1.66
CA SER A 390 -10.73 15.12 -2.50
C SER A 390 -10.60 15.67 -3.92
N ASN A 391 -11.71 16.12 -4.52
CA ASN A 391 -11.69 16.79 -5.82
C ASN A 391 -10.84 18.07 -5.81
N LYS A 392 -10.92 18.84 -4.72
CA LYS A 392 -10.15 20.07 -4.57
C LYS A 392 -8.65 19.77 -4.44
N MET A 393 -8.28 18.74 -3.69
CA MET A 393 -6.88 18.31 -3.58
C MET A 393 -6.30 17.87 -4.94
N ILE A 394 -7.07 17.18 -5.77
CA ILE A 394 -6.65 16.84 -7.12
C ILE A 394 -6.41 18.10 -7.96
N ARG A 395 -7.29 19.09 -7.89
CA ARG A 395 -7.10 20.37 -8.60
C ARG A 395 -5.84 21.10 -8.11
N ASN A 396 -5.66 21.18 -6.79
CA ASN A 396 -4.49 21.84 -6.18
C ASN A 396 -3.16 21.12 -6.49
N SER A 397 -3.20 19.83 -6.86
CA SER A 397 -1.99 19.08 -7.20
C SER A 397 -1.38 19.44 -8.56
N ASN A 398 -2.03 20.29 -9.38
CA ASN A 398 -1.64 20.55 -10.77
C ASN A 398 -1.40 19.27 -11.57
N SER A 399 -2.30 18.30 -11.41
CA SER A 399 -2.15 16.97 -11.99
C SER A 399 -2.35 16.98 -13.50
N ILE A 400 -1.68 16.03 -14.15
CA ILE A 400 -1.70 15.82 -15.60
C ILE A 400 -3.13 15.48 -16.05
N ARG A 401 -3.55 16.00 -17.20
CA ARG A 401 -4.80 15.62 -17.85
C ARG A 401 -4.70 14.17 -18.34
N GLY A 402 -5.69 13.34 -18.01
CA GLY A 402 -5.77 11.95 -18.45
C GLY A 402 -6.54 11.05 -17.49
N LYS A 403 -6.66 9.78 -17.83
CA LYS A 403 -7.32 8.77 -16.98
C LYS A 403 -6.42 8.42 -15.80
N VAL A 404 -6.78 8.86 -14.61
CA VAL A 404 -6.05 8.56 -13.38
C VAL A 404 -6.51 7.23 -12.82
N LEU A 405 -5.57 6.33 -12.56
CA LEU A 405 -5.82 5.01 -11.97
C LEU A 405 -5.40 4.94 -10.50
N PHE A 406 -4.47 5.78 -10.09
CA PHE A 406 -3.91 5.82 -8.75
C PHE A 406 -3.97 7.26 -8.22
N TYR A 407 -5.07 7.58 -7.53
CA TYR A 407 -5.35 8.94 -7.07
C TYR A 407 -4.49 9.38 -5.87
N CYS A 408 -3.80 8.45 -5.19
CA CYS A 408 -3.04 8.76 -3.98
C CYS A 408 -1.95 9.81 -4.20
N TYR A 409 -1.25 9.79 -5.35
CA TYR A 409 -0.24 10.80 -5.68
C TYR A 409 -0.80 12.22 -5.72
N GLN A 410 -1.94 12.40 -6.41
CA GLN A 410 -2.58 13.70 -6.55
C GLN A 410 -3.13 14.19 -5.21
N ILE A 411 -3.78 13.31 -4.44
CA ILE A 411 -4.31 13.65 -3.12
C ILE A 411 -3.16 14.04 -2.17
N ALA A 412 -2.10 13.24 -2.09
CA ALA A 412 -0.94 13.53 -1.23
C ALA A 412 -0.30 14.86 -1.60
N LYS A 413 -0.03 15.09 -2.89
CA LYS A 413 0.54 16.36 -3.39
C LYS A 413 -0.37 17.53 -3.10
N GLY A 414 -1.67 17.42 -3.40
CA GLY A 414 -2.64 18.47 -3.16
C GLY A 414 -2.77 18.85 -1.68
N ILE A 415 -2.78 17.86 -0.78
CA ILE A 415 -2.80 18.10 0.67
C ILE A 415 -1.50 18.81 1.11
N SER A 416 -0.33 18.29 0.72
CA SER A 416 0.96 18.89 1.09
C SER A 416 1.06 20.33 0.61
N MET A 417 0.70 20.61 -0.65
CA MET A 417 0.68 21.97 -1.21
C MET A 417 -0.29 22.90 -0.46
N THR A 418 -1.49 22.42 -0.13
CA THR A 418 -2.46 23.23 0.63
C THR A 418 -1.97 23.51 2.05
N LEU A 419 -1.39 22.52 2.72
CA LEU A 419 -0.84 22.69 4.07
C LEU A 419 0.48 23.47 4.10
N ALA A 420 1.18 23.63 2.99
CA ALA A 420 2.37 24.48 2.92
C ALA A 420 2.06 25.94 3.28
N TYR A 421 0.85 26.41 2.99
CA TYR A 421 0.37 27.75 3.34
C TYR A 421 -0.20 27.85 4.76
N ALA A 422 -0.16 26.78 5.55
CA ALA A 422 -0.66 26.79 6.92
C ALA A 422 0.23 27.64 7.83
N LYS A 423 -0.31 28.71 8.39
CA LYS A 423 0.39 29.62 9.32
C LYS A 423 0.61 29.00 10.70
N THR A 424 -0.21 28.01 11.07
CA THR A 424 -0.18 27.36 12.38
C THR A 424 0.01 25.85 12.23
N GLY A 425 0.63 25.22 13.22
CA GLY A 425 0.70 23.76 13.34
C GLY A 425 -0.65 23.14 13.69
N ILE A 426 -0.63 21.83 13.94
CA ILE A 426 -1.85 21.10 14.30
C ILE A 426 -2.29 21.38 15.76
N GLU A 427 -1.33 21.51 16.66
CA GLU A 427 -1.60 21.74 18.08
C GLU A 427 -2.13 23.17 18.33
N GLU A 428 -1.47 24.18 17.77
CA GLU A 428 -1.92 25.58 17.88
C GLU A 428 -3.32 25.73 17.27
N TRP A 429 -3.58 25.10 16.13
CA TRP A 429 -4.91 25.10 15.51
C TRP A 429 -5.99 24.50 16.44
N LYS A 430 -5.68 23.42 17.17
CA LYS A 430 -6.58 22.82 18.16
C LYS A 430 -6.87 23.76 19.32
N ASN A 431 -5.83 24.44 19.82
CA ASN A 431 -5.94 25.38 20.94
C ASN A 431 -6.78 26.60 20.57
N ILE A 432 -6.57 27.20 19.39
CA ILE A 432 -7.40 28.31 18.90
C ILE A 432 -8.87 27.89 18.84
N ARG A 433 -9.17 26.73 18.31
CA ARG A 433 -10.55 26.22 18.23
C ARG A 433 -11.18 25.95 19.58
N ARG A 434 -10.42 25.46 20.55
CA ARG A 434 -10.90 25.27 21.90
C ARG A 434 -11.28 26.61 22.55
N THR A 435 -10.47 27.63 22.37
CA THR A 435 -10.72 28.98 22.89
C THR A 435 -11.95 29.62 22.23
N GLU A 436 -12.07 29.53 20.89
CA GLU A 436 -13.27 30.04 20.19
C GLU A 436 -14.55 29.36 20.63
N ARG A 437 -14.53 28.05 20.83
CA ARG A 437 -15.68 27.27 21.31
C ARG A 437 -16.09 27.68 22.75
N ASN A 438 -15.11 27.89 23.61
CA ASN A 438 -15.39 28.32 24.99
C ASN A 438 -16.00 29.73 24.98
N ARG A 439 -15.52 30.67 24.18
CA ARG A 439 -16.14 32.00 24.02
C ARG A 439 -17.58 31.93 23.52
N GLN A 440 -17.89 31.05 22.56
CA GLN A 440 -19.27 30.86 22.09
C GLN A 440 -20.19 30.31 23.17
N LEU A 441 -19.68 29.45 24.04
CA LEU A 441 -20.48 28.94 25.20
C LEU A 441 -20.72 30.06 26.23
N GLU A 442 -19.75 30.94 26.48
CA GLU A 442 -19.91 32.10 27.35
C GLU A 442 -20.98 33.08 26.83
N PHE A 443 -21.06 33.32 25.50
CA PHE A 443 -22.11 34.17 24.91
C PHE A 443 -23.52 33.58 25.00
N ASN A 444 -23.67 32.27 25.03
CA ASN A 444 -24.98 31.62 25.17
C ASN A 444 -25.53 31.58 26.59
N PHE A 445 -24.76 32.02 27.61
CA PHE A 445 -25.21 32.14 29.01
C PHE A 445 -25.55 33.58 29.41
N ILE A 446 -25.48 34.55 28.51
CA ILE A 446 -25.76 35.97 28.76
C ILE A 446 -27.08 36.43 28.08
N CYS A 447 -27.85 35.50 27.50
CA CYS A 447 -29.16 35.80 26.92
C CYS A 447 -30.27 35.25 27.80
#